data_e7b3c1f4413d238aa577e8bd94b74f9c
#
_entry.id   e7b3c1f4413d238aa577e8bd94b74f9c
#
_cell.length_a   1.000
_cell.length_b   1.000
_cell.length_c   1.000
_cell.angle_alpha   90.00
_cell.angle_beta   90.00
_cell.angle_gamma   90.00
#
_symmetry.space_group_name_H-M   'P 1'
#
loop_
_entity.id
_entity.type
_entity.pdbx_description
1 polymer ?
#
loop_
_entity_poly.entity_id
_entity_poly.type
_entity_poly.pdbx_seq_one_letter_code
_entity_poly.pdbx_strand_id
1 'polypeptide(L)'
;MREWILTFLEEKQNLSSNSKQSYKYDLEQFLDLIGERISETSLKIYQAQLSNFKISAQKRKVSACNQFLYFLYQKGKIGTFYRLELPKQAEKKQVKSELLDLSSFWQESTYPEGRLIALLIVELGLLPSEILAIKISDVNLDFQ
;
A
#
# COMPACT_ATOMS: atom_id res chain seq x y z
N MET A 1 -22.86 6.25 8.57
CA MET A 1 -21.81 6.30 7.53
C MET A 1 -20.91 5.07 7.53
N ARG A 2 -20.53 4.52 8.70
CA ARG A 2 -19.64 3.34 8.81
C ARG A 2 -20.18 2.10 8.10
N GLU A 3 -21.47 1.88 8.11
CA GLU A 3 -22.16 0.78 7.40
C GLU A 3 -21.79 0.72 5.90
N TRP A 4 -21.54 1.88 5.29
CA TRP A 4 -21.18 2.00 3.88
C TRP A 4 -19.76 1.60 3.54
N ILE A 5 -18.86 1.49 4.55
CA ILE A 5 -17.49 1.03 4.32
C ILE A 5 -17.48 -0.41 3.81
N LEU A 6 -18.27 -1.29 4.43
CA LEU A 6 -18.33 -2.70 4.03
C LEU A 6 -18.89 -2.84 2.61
N THR A 7 -20.01 -2.17 2.32
CA THR A 7 -20.60 -2.17 0.97
C THR A 7 -19.62 -1.65 -0.09
N PHE A 8 -18.91 -0.56 0.22
CA PHE A 8 -17.87 -0.02 -0.66
C PHE A 8 -16.75 -1.03 -0.94
N LEU A 9 -16.26 -1.73 0.10
CA LEU A 9 -15.19 -2.70 -0.06
C LEU A 9 -15.62 -3.97 -0.78
N GLU A 10 -16.90 -4.36 -0.67
CA GLU A 10 -17.50 -5.48 -1.41
C GLU A 10 -17.58 -5.16 -2.91
N GLU A 11 -17.98 -3.95 -3.28
CA GLU A 11 -18.02 -3.51 -4.69
C GLU A 11 -16.60 -3.42 -5.33
N LYS A 12 -15.53 -3.34 -4.53
CA LYS A 12 -14.13 -3.30 -4.99
C LYS A 12 -13.57 -4.71 -5.22
N GLN A 13 -13.99 -5.36 -6.31
CA GLN A 13 -13.53 -6.71 -6.64
C GLN A 13 -12.03 -6.80 -6.98
N ASN A 14 -11.44 -5.72 -7.48
CA ASN A 14 -10.04 -5.68 -7.93
C ASN A 14 -9.01 -5.46 -6.80
N LEU A 15 -9.45 -5.34 -5.54
CA LEU A 15 -8.55 -5.17 -4.41
C LEU A 15 -8.22 -6.51 -3.77
N SER A 16 -6.93 -6.75 -3.49
CA SER A 16 -6.49 -7.88 -2.67
C SER A 16 -7.08 -7.80 -1.26
N SER A 17 -7.16 -8.93 -0.56
CA SER A 17 -7.65 -9.00 0.82
C SER A 17 -6.88 -8.02 1.74
N ASN A 18 -5.55 -7.97 1.64
CA ASN A 18 -4.71 -7.06 2.41
C ASN A 18 -5.00 -5.58 2.09
N SER A 19 -5.27 -5.27 0.82
CA SER A 19 -5.64 -3.91 0.41
C SER A 19 -7.00 -3.50 0.96
N LYS A 20 -7.98 -4.42 0.94
CA LYS A 20 -9.31 -4.19 1.53
C LYS A 20 -9.22 -3.91 3.03
N GLN A 21 -8.41 -4.70 3.75
CA GLN A 21 -8.18 -4.52 5.18
C GLN A 21 -7.54 -3.15 5.49
N SER A 22 -6.52 -2.77 4.70
CA SER A 22 -5.87 -1.46 4.83
C SER A 22 -6.83 -0.29 4.55
N TYR A 23 -7.67 -0.42 3.53
CA TYR A 23 -8.68 0.58 3.20
C TYR A 23 -9.73 0.69 4.29
N LYS A 24 -10.21 -0.45 4.81
CA LYS A 24 -11.16 -0.48 5.93
C LYS A 24 -10.61 0.34 7.10
N TYR A 25 -9.40 0.04 7.54
CA TYR A 25 -8.76 0.74 8.65
C TYR A 25 -8.59 2.26 8.39
N ASP A 26 -8.14 2.63 7.18
CA ASP A 26 -7.98 4.04 6.81
C ASP A 26 -9.31 4.80 6.81
N LEU A 27 -10.39 4.16 6.36
CA LEU A 27 -11.73 4.77 6.30
C LEU A 27 -12.38 4.85 7.68
N GLU A 28 -12.17 3.86 8.55
CA GLU A 28 -12.61 3.91 9.94
C GLU A 28 -11.94 5.08 10.67
N GLN A 29 -10.62 5.23 10.56
CA GLN A 29 -9.89 6.37 11.12
C GLN A 29 -10.38 7.71 10.55
N PHE A 30 -10.66 7.77 9.26
CA PHE A 30 -11.19 8.96 8.63
C PHE A 30 -12.53 9.37 9.26
N LEU A 31 -13.49 8.44 9.39
CA LEU A 31 -14.80 8.72 9.96
C LEU A 31 -14.73 9.03 11.47
N ASP A 32 -13.82 8.39 12.21
CA ASP A 32 -13.59 8.71 13.63
C ASP A 32 -13.19 10.16 13.82
N LEU A 33 -12.34 10.66 12.95
CA LEU A 33 -11.80 12.00 13.05
C LEU A 33 -12.78 13.09 12.64
N ILE A 34 -13.56 12.85 11.59
CA ILE A 34 -14.53 13.84 11.09
C ILE A 34 -15.90 13.74 11.77
N GLY A 35 -16.09 12.77 12.71
CA GLY A 35 -17.36 12.58 13.43
C GLY A 35 -18.51 12.21 12.49
N GLU A 36 -18.24 11.47 11.43
CA GLU A 36 -19.20 11.05 10.39
C GLU A 36 -19.91 12.19 9.63
N ARG A 37 -19.53 13.43 9.85
CA ARG A 37 -20.05 14.60 9.11
C ARG A 37 -19.09 14.99 8.01
N ILE A 38 -19.47 14.67 6.79
CA ILE A 38 -18.68 15.03 5.59
C ILE A 38 -19.04 16.47 5.18
N SER A 39 -18.08 17.36 5.41
CA SER A 39 -18.16 18.77 5.03
C SER A 39 -16.79 19.26 4.59
N GLU A 40 -16.72 20.38 3.90
CA GLU A 40 -15.46 20.97 3.50
C GLU A 40 -14.53 21.25 4.70
N THR A 41 -15.09 21.72 5.79
CA THR A 41 -14.34 22.01 7.03
C THR A 41 -13.75 20.74 7.63
N SER A 42 -14.55 19.66 7.75
CA SER A 42 -14.07 18.39 8.32
C SER A 42 -13.00 17.75 7.43
N LEU A 43 -13.11 17.89 6.12
CA LEU A 43 -12.09 17.40 5.20
C LEU A 43 -10.77 18.20 5.27
N LYS A 44 -10.85 19.53 5.47
CA LYS A 44 -9.64 20.35 5.72
C LYS A 44 -8.92 19.95 7.01
N ILE A 45 -9.68 19.66 8.08
CA ILE A 45 -9.12 19.17 9.36
C ILE A 45 -8.43 17.82 9.14
N TYR A 46 -9.09 16.89 8.46
CA TYR A 46 -8.49 15.59 8.14
C TYR A 46 -7.22 15.74 7.30
N GLN A 47 -7.25 16.60 6.27
CA GLN A 47 -6.10 16.85 5.40
C GLN A 47 -4.91 17.44 6.16
N ALA A 48 -5.15 18.35 7.10
CA ALA A 48 -4.11 18.88 7.99
C ALA A 48 -3.47 17.77 8.86
N GLN A 49 -4.25 16.83 9.37
CA GLN A 49 -3.72 15.72 10.17
C GLN A 49 -2.93 14.70 9.32
N LEU A 50 -3.23 14.57 8.03
CA LEU A 50 -2.47 13.69 7.15
C LEU A 50 -0.99 14.07 7.07
N SER A 51 -0.62 15.33 7.29
CA SER A 51 0.77 15.80 7.29
C SER A 51 1.67 15.08 8.31
N ASN A 52 1.08 14.51 9.37
CA ASN A 52 1.81 13.77 10.40
C ASN A 52 2.22 12.35 9.96
N PHE A 53 1.75 11.88 8.81
CA PHE A 53 2.07 10.56 8.29
C PHE A 53 3.15 10.62 7.20
N LYS A 54 3.83 9.49 6.97
CA LYS A 54 4.75 9.35 5.83
C LYS A 54 3.99 9.56 4.51
N ILE A 55 4.65 10.15 3.51
CA ILE A 55 4.04 10.49 2.21
C ILE A 55 3.33 9.30 1.54
N SER A 56 3.91 8.09 1.64
CA SER A 56 3.28 6.88 1.09
C SER A 56 1.95 6.55 1.78
N ALA A 57 1.89 6.69 3.10
CA ALA A 57 0.67 6.48 3.87
C ALA A 57 -0.36 7.58 3.58
N GLN A 58 0.07 8.84 3.45
CA GLN A 58 -0.81 9.94 3.05
C GLN A 58 -1.48 9.64 1.70
N LYS A 59 -0.69 9.25 0.69
CA LYS A 59 -1.21 8.91 -0.66
C LYS A 59 -2.24 7.78 -0.60
N ARG A 60 -1.96 6.71 0.16
CA ARG A 60 -2.90 5.60 0.31
C ARG A 60 -4.20 6.06 0.98
N LYS A 61 -4.11 6.79 2.09
CA LYS A 61 -5.25 7.32 2.84
C LYS A 61 -6.11 8.26 1.98
N VAL A 62 -5.49 9.21 1.27
CA VAL A 62 -6.18 10.12 0.35
C VAL A 62 -6.86 9.33 -0.77
N SER A 63 -6.20 8.31 -1.34
CA SER A 63 -6.79 7.47 -2.38
C SER A 63 -8.01 6.72 -1.88
N ALA A 64 -7.92 6.08 -0.70
CA ALA A 64 -9.03 5.35 -0.09
C ALA A 64 -10.21 6.29 0.19
N CYS A 65 -9.96 7.44 0.82
CA CYS A 65 -10.99 8.43 1.12
C CYS A 65 -11.65 9.00 -0.13
N ASN A 66 -10.88 9.38 -1.15
CA ASN A 66 -11.45 9.92 -2.39
C ASN A 66 -12.34 8.91 -3.12
N GLN A 67 -11.95 7.64 -3.14
CA GLN A 67 -12.77 6.59 -3.73
C GLN A 67 -14.06 6.36 -2.92
N PHE A 68 -13.98 6.43 -1.60
CA PHE A 68 -15.14 6.27 -0.74
C PHE A 68 -16.08 7.48 -0.82
N LEU A 69 -15.55 8.71 -0.85
CA LEU A 69 -16.35 9.93 -1.05
C LEU A 69 -17.09 9.90 -2.40
N TYR A 70 -16.41 9.45 -3.46
CA TYR A 70 -17.05 9.28 -4.77
C TYR A 70 -18.16 8.23 -4.74
N PHE A 71 -17.92 7.10 -4.09
CA PHE A 71 -18.94 6.06 -3.88
C PHE A 71 -20.16 6.60 -3.12
N LEU A 72 -19.96 7.31 -2.03
CA LEU A 72 -21.06 7.91 -1.26
C LEU A 72 -21.84 8.93 -2.08
N TYR A 73 -21.16 9.72 -2.90
CA TYR A 73 -21.81 10.67 -3.81
C TYR A 73 -22.67 9.94 -4.85
N GLN A 74 -22.14 8.90 -5.49
CA GLN A 74 -22.89 8.10 -6.44
C GLN A 74 -24.13 7.41 -5.83
N LYS A 75 -24.04 6.97 -4.58
CA LYS A 75 -25.17 6.38 -3.83
C LYS A 75 -26.13 7.43 -3.25
N GLY A 76 -25.92 8.72 -3.51
CA GLY A 76 -26.77 9.81 -3.01
C GLY A 76 -26.72 9.99 -1.48
N LYS A 77 -25.65 9.52 -0.83
CA LYS A 77 -25.49 9.64 0.63
C LYS A 77 -24.87 10.97 1.06
N ILE A 78 -24.21 11.64 0.14
CA ILE A 78 -23.74 13.02 0.28
C ILE A 78 -24.21 13.82 -0.94
N GLY A 79 -24.65 15.05 -0.67
CA GLY A 79 -25.22 15.93 -1.74
C GLY A 79 -24.16 16.62 -2.59
N THR A 80 -22.91 16.69 -2.12
CA THR A 80 -21.81 17.36 -2.81
C THR A 80 -20.66 16.41 -3.00
N PHE A 81 -20.05 16.47 -4.17
CA PHE A 81 -18.81 15.71 -4.42
C PHE A 81 -17.61 16.42 -3.79
N TYR A 82 -16.95 15.76 -2.89
CA TYR A 82 -15.75 16.23 -2.22
C TYR A 82 -14.53 15.44 -2.68
N ARG A 83 -13.37 16.09 -2.69
CA ARG A 83 -12.09 15.47 -3.00
C ARG A 83 -10.98 16.04 -2.13
N LEU A 84 -10.18 15.15 -1.56
CA LEU A 84 -8.95 15.49 -0.85
C LEU A 84 -7.81 15.66 -1.86
N GLU A 85 -6.93 16.62 -1.62
CA GLU A 85 -5.74 16.84 -2.44
C GLU A 85 -4.66 15.81 -2.10
N LEU A 86 -3.98 15.33 -3.14
CA LEU A 86 -2.80 14.49 -2.96
C LEU A 86 -1.64 15.32 -2.39
N PRO A 87 -0.86 14.78 -1.44
CA PRO A 87 0.30 15.49 -0.94
C PRO A 87 1.28 15.73 -2.10
N LYS A 88 1.77 16.97 -2.21
CA LYS A 88 2.80 17.33 -3.17
C LYS A 88 4.03 16.47 -2.91
N GLN A 89 4.52 15.79 -3.93
CA GLN A 89 5.80 15.09 -3.84
C GLN A 89 6.90 16.15 -3.72
N ALA A 90 7.64 16.17 -2.60
CA ALA A 90 8.97 16.73 -2.64
C ALA A 90 9.77 15.91 -3.67
N GLU A 91 10.44 16.60 -4.60
CA GLU A 91 11.31 15.93 -5.56
C GLU A 91 12.22 14.96 -4.81
N LYS A 92 12.07 13.68 -5.10
CA LYS A 92 13.04 12.69 -4.59
C LYS A 92 14.37 13.06 -5.21
N LYS A 93 15.28 13.66 -4.44
CA LYS A 93 16.70 13.60 -4.79
C LYS A 93 16.98 12.12 -5.04
N GLN A 94 17.33 11.79 -6.29
CA GLN A 94 17.84 10.46 -6.61
C GLN A 94 19.10 10.29 -5.76
N VAL A 95 18.95 9.64 -4.62
CA VAL A 95 20.11 9.09 -3.92
C VAL A 95 20.61 8.02 -4.88
N LYS A 96 21.78 8.27 -5.52
CA LYS A 96 22.51 7.22 -6.20
C LYS A 96 22.71 6.12 -5.14
N SER A 97 21.95 5.05 -5.22
CA SER A 97 22.24 3.87 -4.41
C SER A 97 23.59 3.36 -4.88
N GLU A 98 24.61 3.53 -4.06
CA GLU A 98 25.84 2.76 -4.23
C GLU A 98 25.41 1.28 -4.17
N LEU A 99 25.78 0.54 -5.21
CA LEU A 99 25.55 -0.91 -5.23
C LEU A 99 26.30 -1.46 -4.02
N LEU A 100 25.54 -2.06 -3.09
CA LEU A 100 26.13 -2.76 -1.95
C LEU A 100 27.02 -3.89 -2.48
N ASP A 101 28.29 -3.87 -2.09
CA ASP A 101 29.18 -5.00 -2.35
C ASP A 101 28.79 -6.16 -1.43
N LEU A 102 28.22 -7.19 -2.03
CA LEU A 102 27.78 -8.40 -1.33
C LEU A 102 28.81 -9.53 -1.39
N SER A 103 30.02 -9.28 -1.89
CA SER A 103 31.04 -10.31 -2.07
C SER A 103 31.42 -11.03 -0.78
N SER A 104 31.56 -10.29 0.35
CA SER A 104 31.82 -10.89 1.66
C SER A 104 30.68 -11.78 2.14
N PHE A 105 29.43 -11.38 1.91
CA PHE A 105 28.27 -12.20 2.25
C PHE A 105 28.26 -13.53 1.49
N TRP A 106 28.63 -13.50 0.20
CA TRP A 106 28.67 -14.72 -0.62
C TRP A 106 29.78 -15.69 -0.19
N GLN A 107 30.91 -15.17 0.30
CA GLN A 107 32.06 -15.98 0.70
C GLN A 107 31.94 -16.54 2.13
N GLU A 108 31.40 -15.75 3.06
CA GLU A 108 31.43 -16.05 4.49
C GLU A 108 30.12 -16.69 5.03
N SER A 109 29.05 -16.70 4.24
CA SER A 109 27.77 -17.24 4.71
C SER A 109 27.84 -18.75 4.88
N THR A 110 27.62 -19.23 6.11
CA THR A 110 27.51 -20.65 6.47
C THR A 110 26.12 -21.22 6.26
N TYR A 111 25.14 -20.39 5.86
CA TYR A 111 23.74 -20.79 5.67
C TYR A 111 23.42 -20.94 4.18
N PRO A 112 23.42 -22.19 3.63
CA PRO A 112 23.17 -22.41 2.20
C PRO A 112 21.77 -21.96 1.76
N GLU A 113 20.74 -22.16 2.59
CA GLU A 113 19.38 -21.72 2.28
C GLU A 113 19.29 -20.20 2.23
N GLY A 114 19.95 -19.51 3.15
CA GLY A 114 20.01 -18.03 3.17
C GLY A 114 20.71 -17.48 1.93
N ARG A 115 21.79 -18.14 1.48
CA ARG A 115 22.48 -17.79 0.23
C ARG A 115 21.60 -17.97 -0.99
N LEU A 116 20.87 -19.08 -1.07
CA LEU A 116 19.93 -19.33 -2.16
C LEU A 116 18.84 -18.26 -2.23
N ILE A 117 18.20 -17.96 -1.08
CA ILE A 117 17.18 -16.91 -1.00
C ILE A 117 17.74 -15.56 -1.45
N ALA A 118 18.93 -15.20 -0.97
CA ALA A 118 19.57 -13.95 -1.34
C ALA A 118 19.91 -13.89 -2.83
N LEU A 119 20.39 -14.99 -3.44
CA LEU A 119 20.61 -15.09 -4.88
C LEU A 119 19.31 -14.89 -5.67
N LEU A 120 18.23 -15.53 -5.25
CA LEU A 120 16.92 -15.41 -5.91
C LEU A 120 16.40 -13.96 -5.87
N ILE A 121 16.66 -13.23 -4.77
CA ILE A 121 16.27 -11.83 -4.65
C ILE A 121 17.20 -10.93 -5.50
N VAL A 122 18.51 -11.10 -5.38
CA VAL A 122 19.48 -10.15 -5.95
C VAL A 122 19.66 -10.37 -7.46
N GLU A 123 19.79 -11.62 -7.90
CA GLU A 123 20.07 -11.95 -9.30
C GLU A 123 18.78 -12.04 -10.14
N LEU A 124 17.70 -12.57 -9.57
CA LEU A 124 16.45 -12.78 -10.29
C LEU A 124 15.37 -11.76 -9.95
N GLY A 125 15.58 -10.93 -8.92
CA GLY A 125 14.61 -9.90 -8.49
C GLY A 125 13.30 -10.47 -7.95
N LEU A 126 13.28 -11.72 -7.46
CA LEU A 126 12.08 -12.36 -6.96
C LEU A 126 11.63 -11.74 -5.64
N LEU A 127 10.31 -11.59 -5.51
CA LEU A 127 9.70 -11.15 -4.25
C LEU A 127 9.68 -12.32 -3.23
N PRO A 128 9.71 -12.04 -1.92
CA PRO A 128 9.63 -13.08 -0.89
C PRO A 128 8.42 -14.01 -1.05
N SER A 129 7.27 -13.47 -1.49
CA SER A 129 6.06 -14.26 -1.76
C SER A 129 6.21 -15.21 -2.95
N GLU A 130 6.97 -14.83 -3.95
CA GLU A 130 7.27 -15.65 -5.12
C GLU A 130 8.22 -16.78 -4.75
N ILE A 131 9.24 -16.48 -3.94
CA ILE A 131 10.19 -17.49 -3.44
C ILE A 131 9.46 -18.56 -2.62
N LEU A 132 8.53 -18.16 -1.74
CA LEU A 132 7.72 -19.08 -0.95
C LEU A 132 6.76 -19.93 -1.80
N ALA A 133 6.43 -19.50 -3.01
CA ALA A 133 5.55 -20.21 -3.92
C ALA A 133 6.29 -21.20 -4.84
N ILE A 134 7.63 -21.15 -4.90
CA ILE A 134 8.44 -22.05 -5.73
C ILE A 134 8.27 -23.50 -5.25
N LYS A 135 7.98 -24.39 -6.20
CA LYS A 135 7.91 -25.83 -5.97
C LYS A 135 9.13 -26.51 -6.59
N ILE A 136 9.46 -27.70 -6.08
CA ILE A 136 10.55 -28.52 -6.64
C ILE A 136 10.32 -28.82 -8.13
N SER A 137 9.05 -28.96 -8.55
CA SER A 137 8.67 -29.14 -9.96
C SER A 137 9.02 -27.94 -10.88
N ASP A 138 9.21 -26.76 -10.30
CA ASP A 138 9.49 -25.53 -11.04
C ASP A 138 11.00 -25.37 -11.29
N VAL A 139 11.82 -26.27 -10.72
CA VAL A 139 13.29 -26.24 -10.83
C VAL A 139 13.72 -27.36 -11.76
N ASN A 140 14.37 -26.95 -12.88
CA ASN A 140 15.01 -27.92 -13.78
C ASN A 140 16.47 -28.07 -13.39
N LEU A 141 16.87 -29.27 -12.95
CA LEU A 141 18.24 -29.61 -12.55
C LEU A 141 19.07 -30.24 -13.72
N ASP A 142 18.47 -30.43 -14.89
CA ASP A 142 19.13 -31.10 -16.02
C ASP A 142 20.07 -30.18 -16.81
N PHE A 143 20.12 -28.89 -16.47
CA PHE A 143 21.09 -27.94 -17.02
C PHE A 143 22.38 -27.95 -16.18
N GLN A 144 23.29 -28.82 -16.53
CA GLN A 144 24.71 -28.74 -16.11
C GLN A 144 25.53 -28.03 -17.15
#